data_50c90da13e45fe1889793bc78429e39f
#
_entry.id   50c90da13e45fe1889793bc78429e39f
#
_cell.length_a   1.000
_cell.length_b   1.000
_cell.length_c   1.000
_cell.angle_alpha   90.00
_cell.angle_beta   90.00
_cell.angle_gamma   90.00
#
_symmetry.space_group_name_H-M   'P 1'
#
loop_
_entity.id
_entity.type
_entity.pdbx_description
1 polymer ?
#
loop_
_entity_poly.entity_id
_entity_poly.type
_entity_poly.pdbx_seq_one_letter_code
_entity_poly.pdbx_strand_id
1 'polypeptide(L)'
;MVDLEGFEKRDVTTLSGGQQQRIAIARALAMEPDVMLFDEPTSALDPEMVGEVLNVMKDLAKEGMTMIVVTHEMAFAKEISNHVVFMHKGVILEEGTSSEIFVNPKHDETKEFLHRFINA
;
A
#
# COMPACT_ATOMS: atom_id res chain seq x y z
N MET A 1 -7.30 13.07 8.41
CA MET A 1 -6.76 12.15 7.41
C MET A 1 -5.24 12.04 7.50
N VAL A 2 -4.48 12.95 6.97
CA VAL A 2 -3.02 12.97 7.14
C VAL A 2 -2.67 14.05 8.13
N ASP A 3 -2.17 13.66 9.32
CA ASP A 3 -1.81 14.63 10.35
C ASP A 3 -0.37 15.08 10.16
N LEU A 4 -0.22 16.22 9.49
CA LEU A 4 1.09 16.84 9.25
C LEU A 4 1.17 18.22 9.89
N GLU A 5 0.34 18.50 10.88
CA GLU A 5 0.36 19.77 11.55
C GLU A 5 1.74 20.02 12.18
N GLY A 6 2.34 21.14 11.84
CA GLY A 6 3.66 21.50 12.30
C GLY A 6 4.81 21.03 11.42
N PHE A 7 4.57 20.09 10.51
CA PHE A 7 5.62 19.59 9.61
C PHE A 7 5.84 20.48 8.39
N GLU A 8 4.83 21.22 7.96
CA GLU A 8 4.91 22.05 6.75
C GLU A 8 6.00 23.13 6.80
N LYS A 9 6.45 23.45 8.00
CA LYS A 9 7.51 24.45 8.20
C LYS A 9 8.89 23.83 8.40
N ARG A 10 9.00 22.50 8.38
CA ARG A 10 10.25 21.79 8.58
C ARG A 10 10.93 21.52 7.26
N ASP A 11 12.27 21.45 7.31
CA ASP A 11 13.05 20.96 6.18
C ASP A 11 12.78 19.48 5.99
N VAL A 12 12.32 19.10 4.79
CA VAL A 12 11.96 17.70 4.47
C VAL A 12 13.15 16.76 4.68
N THR A 13 14.40 17.24 4.48
CA THR A 13 15.59 16.40 4.61
C THR A 13 15.88 15.99 6.05
N THR A 14 15.29 16.67 7.03
CA THR A 14 15.47 16.35 8.45
C THR A 14 14.41 15.40 8.98
N LEU A 15 13.44 14.99 8.15
CA LEU A 15 12.35 14.14 8.56
C LEU A 15 12.69 12.67 8.36
N SER A 16 12.04 11.79 9.14
CA SER A 16 12.14 10.34 8.94
C SER A 16 11.58 9.93 7.58
N GLY A 17 11.94 8.72 7.13
CA GLY A 17 11.40 8.17 5.88
C GLY A 17 9.87 8.08 5.89
N GLY A 18 9.27 7.69 7.02
CA GLY A 18 7.83 7.62 7.16
C GLY A 18 7.15 8.98 7.10
N GLN A 19 7.77 10.00 7.72
CA GLN A 19 7.28 11.36 7.67
C GLN A 19 7.38 11.93 6.25
N GLN A 20 8.48 11.68 5.56
CA GLN A 20 8.66 12.09 4.18
C GLN A 20 7.59 11.45 3.28
N GLN A 21 7.29 10.17 3.50
CA GLN A 21 6.29 9.45 2.73
C GLN A 21 4.88 10.03 2.97
N ARG A 22 4.55 10.34 4.22
CA ARG A 22 3.25 10.97 4.53
C ARG A 22 3.12 12.35 3.90
N ILE A 23 4.21 13.12 3.85
CA ILE A 23 4.21 14.42 3.17
C ILE A 23 4.00 14.24 1.66
N ALA A 24 4.64 13.25 1.06
CA ALA A 24 4.45 12.96 -0.35
C ALA A 24 3.00 12.61 -0.67
N ILE A 25 2.36 11.82 0.19
CA ILE A 25 0.94 11.49 0.06
C ILE A 25 0.07 12.74 0.16
N ALA A 26 0.35 13.60 1.15
CA ALA A 26 -0.39 14.85 1.34
C ALA A 26 -0.26 15.78 0.12
N ARG A 27 0.93 15.87 -0.46
CA ARG A 27 1.15 16.68 -1.66
C ARG A 27 0.35 16.14 -2.85
N ALA A 28 0.31 14.82 -3.01
CA ALA A 28 -0.48 14.20 -4.07
C ALA A 28 -1.97 14.47 -3.86
N LEU A 29 -2.47 14.36 -2.63
CA LEU A 29 -3.86 14.62 -2.29
C LEU A 29 -4.25 16.08 -2.54
N ALA A 30 -3.33 17.02 -2.35
CA ALA A 30 -3.59 18.43 -2.58
C ALA A 30 -3.92 18.75 -4.04
N MET A 31 -3.56 17.87 -4.95
CA MET A 31 -3.89 17.98 -6.37
C MET A 31 -5.30 17.48 -6.70
N GLU A 32 -6.01 16.95 -5.71
CA GLU A 32 -7.36 16.39 -5.85
C GLU A 32 -7.44 15.33 -6.96
N PRO A 33 -6.61 14.28 -6.88
CA PRO A 33 -6.57 13.26 -7.94
C PRO A 33 -7.80 12.36 -7.91
N ASP A 34 -8.17 11.85 -9.08
CA ASP A 34 -9.22 10.83 -9.18
C ASP A 34 -8.69 9.46 -8.77
N VAL A 35 -7.42 9.18 -9.04
CA VAL A 35 -6.76 7.91 -8.73
C VAL A 35 -5.39 8.19 -8.14
N MET A 36 -5.04 7.50 -7.06
CA MET A 36 -3.70 7.54 -6.50
C MET A 36 -2.95 6.23 -6.76
N LEU A 37 -1.68 6.37 -7.14
CA LEU A 37 -0.80 5.23 -7.38
C LEU A 37 0.23 5.15 -6.28
N PHE A 38 0.35 3.96 -5.67
CA PHE A 38 1.37 3.68 -4.65
C PHE A 38 2.25 2.54 -5.15
N ASP A 39 3.52 2.81 -5.34
CA ASP A 39 4.48 1.81 -5.80
C ASP A 39 5.43 1.46 -4.66
N GLU A 40 5.13 0.36 -3.98
CA GLU A 40 5.89 -0.14 -2.83
C GLU A 40 6.18 0.95 -1.79
N PRO A 41 5.13 1.59 -1.26
CA PRO A 41 5.30 2.79 -0.44
C PRO A 41 6.03 2.56 0.88
N THR A 42 6.17 1.31 1.32
CA THR A 42 6.82 0.98 2.60
C THR A 42 8.14 0.25 2.42
N SER A 43 8.60 -0.01 1.18
CA SER A 43 9.75 -0.88 0.93
C SER A 43 11.07 -0.36 1.51
N ALA A 44 11.24 0.95 1.62
CA ALA A 44 12.47 1.55 2.12
C ALA A 44 12.36 2.04 3.57
N LEU A 45 11.29 1.68 4.27
CA LEU A 45 11.01 2.18 5.62
C LEU A 45 11.38 1.16 6.68
N ASP A 46 11.76 1.66 7.86
CA ASP A 46 11.92 0.83 9.05
C ASP A 46 10.58 0.23 9.45
N PRO A 47 10.56 -0.98 10.05
CA PRO A 47 9.31 -1.62 10.46
C PRO A 47 8.40 -0.74 11.32
N GLU A 48 8.99 0.12 12.17
CA GLU A 48 8.23 1.03 13.01
C GLU A 48 7.44 2.06 12.21
N MET A 49 7.95 2.43 11.04
CA MET A 49 7.33 3.45 10.19
C MET A 49 6.32 2.88 9.21
N VAL A 50 6.43 1.59 8.91
CA VAL A 50 5.54 0.92 7.97
C VAL A 50 4.08 1.07 8.40
N GLY A 51 3.79 0.81 9.68
CA GLY A 51 2.44 0.89 10.21
C GLY A 51 1.81 2.27 10.05
N GLU A 52 2.60 3.33 10.26
CA GLU A 52 2.11 4.70 10.13
C GLU A 52 1.66 5.01 8.70
N VAL A 53 2.47 4.62 7.72
CA VAL A 53 2.15 4.85 6.30
C VAL A 53 0.95 4.01 5.87
N LEU A 54 0.91 2.74 6.27
CA LEU A 54 -0.22 1.87 5.96
C LEU A 54 -1.53 2.38 6.56
N ASN A 55 -1.49 2.96 7.77
CA ASN A 55 -2.67 3.54 8.40
C ASN A 55 -3.21 4.72 7.62
N VAL A 56 -2.34 5.57 7.09
CA VAL A 56 -2.76 6.68 6.22
C VAL A 56 -3.47 6.13 4.98
N MET A 57 -2.91 5.09 4.37
CA MET A 57 -3.50 4.47 3.18
C MET A 57 -4.84 3.81 3.50
N LYS A 58 -4.97 3.18 4.66
CA LYS A 58 -6.25 2.60 5.11
C LYS A 58 -7.32 3.68 5.27
N ASP A 59 -6.95 4.82 5.84
CA ASP A 59 -7.87 5.93 6.01
C ASP A 59 -8.37 6.45 4.65
N LEU A 60 -7.46 6.57 3.68
CA LEU A 60 -7.82 6.97 2.32
C LEU A 60 -8.79 5.99 1.68
N ALA A 61 -8.56 4.69 1.87
CA ALA A 61 -9.45 3.65 1.35
C ALA A 61 -10.84 3.77 1.96
N LYS A 62 -10.93 4.03 3.26
CA LYS A 62 -12.20 4.20 3.95
C LYS A 62 -12.97 5.43 3.46
N GLU A 63 -12.25 6.44 3.02
CA GLU A 63 -12.85 7.66 2.47
C GLU A 63 -13.30 7.49 1.01
N GLY A 64 -13.07 6.32 0.42
CA GLY A 64 -13.52 6.04 -0.93
C GLY A 64 -12.53 6.42 -2.03
N MET A 65 -11.28 6.74 -1.67
CA MET A 65 -10.25 7.06 -2.66
C MET A 65 -9.97 5.84 -3.55
N THR A 66 -9.98 6.04 -4.86
CA THR A 66 -9.56 5.01 -5.80
C THR A 66 -8.04 4.93 -5.81
N MET A 67 -7.51 3.74 -5.51
CA MET A 67 -6.07 3.54 -5.39
C MET A 67 -5.63 2.29 -6.14
N ILE A 68 -4.44 2.39 -6.76
CA ILE A 68 -3.73 1.22 -7.28
C ILE A 68 -2.47 1.10 -6.43
N VAL A 69 -2.28 -0.04 -5.78
CA VAL A 69 -1.20 -0.24 -4.82
C VAL A 69 -0.37 -1.44 -5.22
N VAL A 70 0.93 -1.22 -5.41
CA VAL A 70 1.91 -2.31 -5.59
C VAL A 70 2.59 -2.49 -4.24
N THR A 71 2.48 -3.68 -3.65
CA THR A 71 2.99 -3.90 -2.29
C THR A 71 3.30 -5.35 -2.01
N HIS A 72 4.22 -5.58 -1.07
CA HIS A 72 4.46 -6.90 -0.46
C HIS A 72 3.80 -7.02 0.91
N GLU A 73 3.09 -5.99 1.35
CA GLU A 73 2.39 -5.98 2.62
C GLU A 73 1.06 -6.75 2.47
N MET A 74 1.11 -8.07 2.60
CA MET A 74 -0.01 -8.94 2.25
C MET A 74 -1.19 -8.83 3.21
N ALA A 75 -0.94 -8.65 4.51
CA ALA A 75 -2.03 -8.45 5.47
C ALA A 75 -2.81 -7.17 5.16
N PHE A 76 -2.10 -6.10 4.83
CA PHE A 76 -2.70 -4.84 4.43
C PHE A 76 -3.50 -5.00 3.13
N ALA A 77 -2.91 -5.63 2.12
CA ALA A 77 -3.59 -5.86 0.84
C ALA A 77 -4.86 -6.68 1.02
N LYS A 78 -4.80 -7.73 1.84
CA LYS A 78 -5.96 -8.57 2.13
C LYS A 78 -7.09 -7.78 2.80
N GLU A 79 -6.73 -6.88 3.72
CA GLU A 79 -7.70 -6.10 4.48
C GLU A 79 -8.42 -5.05 3.66
N ILE A 80 -7.70 -4.33 2.81
CA ILE A 80 -8.26 -3.14 2.16
C ILE A 80 -8.63 -3.30 0.70
N SER A 81 -8.09 -4.30 0.00
CA SER A 81 -8.33 -4.40 -1.44
C SER A 81 -9.68 -5.02 -1.75
N ASN A 82 -10.32 -4.51 -2.78
CA ASN A 82 -11.53 -5.11 -3.34
C ASN A 82 -11.23 -5.86 -4.65
N HIS A 83 -10.09 -5.57 -5.29
CA HIS A 83 -9.63 -6.29 -6.45
C HIS A 83 -8.12 -6.50 -6.34
N VAL A 84 -7.67 -7.74 -6.54
CA VAL A 84 -6.26 -8.12 -6.40
C VAL A 84 -5.75 -8.70 -7.72
N VAL A 85 -4.58 -8.25 -8.12
CA VAL A 85 -3.90 -8.72 -9.32
C VAL A 85 -2.55 -9.31 -8.91
N PHE A 86 -2.33 -10.60 -9.21
CA PHE A 86 -1.06 -11.24 -8.97
C PHE A 86 -0.27 -11.29 -10.27
N MET A 87 0.90 -10.66 -10.27
CA MET A 87 1.79 -10.64 -11.43
C MET A 87 2.95 -11.60 -11.23
N HIS A 88 3.29 -12.32 -12.29
CA HIS A 88 4.39 -13.26 -12.28
C HIS A 88 5.10 -13.22 -13.64
N LYS A 89 6.42 -13.01 -13.62
CA LYS A 89 7.24 -12.94 -14.83
C LYS A 89 6.71 -11.95 -15.88
N GLY A 90 6.27 -10.78 -15.41
CA GLY A 90 5.85 -9.71 -16.29
C GLY A 90 4.43 -9.82 -16.84
N VAL A 91 3.67 -10.82 -16.41
CA VAL A 91 2.29 -11.00 -16.87
C VAL A 91 1.35 -11.12 -15.69
N ILE A 92 0.06 -10.83 -15.92
CA ILE A 92 -0.98 -11.07 -14.93
C ILE A 92 -1.28 -12.56 -14.95
N LEU A 93 -0.97 -13.24 -13.85
CA LEU A 93 -1.19 -14.67 -13.73
C LEU A 93 -2.58 -14.99 -13.20
N GLU A 94 -3.03 -14.19 -12.24
CA GLU A 94 -4.29 -14.45 -11.55
C GLU A 94 -4.85 -13.12 -11.02
N GLU A 95 -6.18 -12.93 -11.11
CA GLU A 95 -6.84 -11.76 -10.54
C GLU A 95 -8.24 -12.11 -10.04
N GLY A 96 -8.72 -11.33 -9.08
CA GLY A 96 -10.02 -11.53 -8.49
C GLY A 96 -10.22 -10.69 -7.25
N THR A 97 -11.25 -11.02 -6.48
CA THR A 97 -11.49 -10.36 -5.20
C THR A 97 -10.41 -10.73 -4.18
N SER A 98 -10.35 -9.98 -3.09
CA SER A 98 -9.43 -10.29 -2.00
C SER A 98 -9.60 -11.73 -1.51
N SER A 99 -10.84 -12.17 -1.29
CA SER A 99 -11.11 -13.55 -0.86
C SER A 99 -10.65 -14.57 -1.88
N GLU A 100 -10.90 -14.34 -3.15
CA GLU A 100 -10.51 -15.29 -4.19
C GLU A 100 -9.00 -15.50 -4.25
N ILE A 101 -8.23 -14.42 -4.10
CA ILE A 101 -6.78 -14.48 -4.24
C ILE A 101 -6.10 -14.90 -2.93
N PHE A 102 -6.50 -14.33 -1.80
CA PHE A 102 -5.81 -14.58 -0.53
C PHE A 102 -6.27 -15.86 0.19
N VAL A 103 -7.52 -16.24 0.02
CA VAL A 103 -8.07 -17.41 0.71
C VAL A 103 -8.08 -18.63 -0.19
N ASN A 104 -8.37 -18.46 -1.46
CA ASN A 104 -8.54 -19.58 -2.38
C ASN A 104 -7.84 -19.34 -3.74
N PRO A 105 -6.53 -19.10 -3.75
CA PRO A 105 -5.79 -18.90 -4.99
C PRO A 105 -5.81 -20.17 -5.85
N LYS A 106 -5.80 -19.99 -7.16
CA LYS A 106 -5.90 -21.10 -8.11
C LYS A 106 -4.55 -21.59 -8.63
N HIS A 107 -3.58 -20.68 -8.77
CA HIS A 107 -2.28 -20.99 -9.34
C HIS A 107 -1.26 -21.34 -8.27
N ASP A 108 -0.40 -22.31 -8.54
CA ASP A 108 0.64 -22.73 -7.59
C ASP A 108 1.61 -21.59 -7.28
N GLU A 109 1.94 -20.77 -8.27
CA GLU A 109 2.83 -19.62 -8.08
C GLU A 109 2.24 -18.61 -7.11
N THR A 110 0.93 -18.37 -7.19
CA THR A 110 0.21 -17.50 -6.26
C THR A 110 0.24 -18.07 -4.85
N LYS A 111 -0.03 -19.37 -4.72
CA LYS A 111 -0.02 -20.05 -3.42
C LYS A 111 1.37 -19.98 -2.77
N GLU A 112 2.41 -20.21 -3.54
CA GLU A 112 3.78 -20.16 -3.04
C GLU A 112 4.17 -18.76 -2.59
N PHE A 113 3.84 -17.74 -3.38
CA PHE A 113 4.09 -16.36 -3.03
C PHE A 113 3.40 -15.98 -1.72
N LEU A 114 2.11 -16.30 -1.60
CA LEU A 114 1.36 -15.97 -0.40
C LEU A 114 1.89 -16.72 0.82
N HIS A 115 2.30 -17.97 0.65
CA HIS A 115 2.89 -18.74 1.74
C HIS A 115 4.15 -18.04 2.27
N ARG A 116 5.02 -17.56 1.38
CA ARG A 116 6.24 -16.87 1.80
C ARG A 116 5.98 -15.54 2.50
N PHE A 117 5.03 -14.77 2.03
CA PHE A 117 4.82 -13.40 2.50
C PHE A 117 3.77 -13.26 3.61
N ILE A 118 2.92 -14.26 3.81
CA ILE A 118 1.93 -14.27 4.89
C ILE A 118 2.41 -15.09 6.07
N ASN A 119 3.03 -16.23 5.81
CA ASN A 119 3.42 -17.18 6.85
C ASN A 119 4.91 -17.12 7.23
N ALA A 120 5.64 -16.18 6.66
CA ALA A 120 7.07 -16.04 6.94
C ALA A 120 7.34 -15.39 8.29
#